data_54126ea121590f97cc382d28aa61d276
#
_entry.id   54126ea121590f97cc382d28aa61d276
#
_cell.length_a   1.000
_cell.length_b   1.000
_cell.length_c   1.000
_cell.angle_alpha   90.00
_cell.angle_beta   90.00
_cell.angle_gamma   90.00
#
_symmetry.space_group_name_H-M   'P 1'
#
loop_
_entity.id
_entity.type
_entity.pdbx_description
1 polymer ?
#
loop_
_entity_poly.entity_id
_entity_poly.type
_entity_poly.pdbx_seq_one_letter_code
_entity_poly.pdbx_strand_id
1 'polypeptide(L)'
;MPKMKNRQNTFTECPCVGATLDKLVQPALLAVLSQGPLHGYKLAQQVGNIPHFLDEAPDVSGVYRLLKTLEKRGMVTADWDITQGGRPRRLFTITDVGRQCLEHWVDTLHNYHKTIGSLLKTTQKAVRH
;
A
#
# COMPACT_ATOMS: atom_id res chain seq x y z
N MET A 1 10.85 -31.91 -12.01
CA MET A 1 10.31 -31.59 -12.02
C MET A 1 9.71 -31.95 -11.96
N PRO A 2 9.64 -32.00 -11.88
CA PRO A 2 8.89 -31.99 -12.04
C PRO A 2 8.22 -31.64 -12.01
N LYS A 3 8.28 -31.81 -11.99
CA LYS A 3 7.49 -31.36 -12.04
C LYS A 3 6.95 -30.72 -12.49
N MET A 4 6.75 -32.14 -12.90
CA MET A 4 6.23 -31.18 -13.52
C MET A 4 5.53 -30.22 -12.78
N LYS A 5 5.96 -29.42 -12.63
CA LYS A 5 5.27 -28.41 -11.96
C LYS A 5 4.19 -27.86 -12.78
N ASN A 6 3.08 -27.49 -12.18
CA ASN A 6 2.08 -26.79 -12.93
C ASN A 6 2.55 -25.38 -13.22
N ARG A 7 1.85 -24.68 -14.10
CA ARG A 7 2.26 -23.35 -14.50
C ARG A 7 2.20 -22.34 -13.38
N GLN A 8 1.25 -22.51 -12.46
CA GLN A 8 1.13 -21.59 -11.34
C GLN A 8 2.37 -21.59 -10.50
N ASN A 9 2.96 -22.76 -10.26
CA ASN A 9 4.18 -22.83 -9.47
C ASN A 9 5.35 -22.18 -10.20
N THR A 10 5.36 -22.23 -11.52
CA THR A 10 6.42 -21.62 -12.29
C THR A 10 6.46 -20.11 -12.09
N PHE A 11 5.31 -19.50 -11.94
CA PHE A 11 5.21 -18.04 -11.89
C PHE A 11 4.95 -17.49 -10.49
N THR A 12 4.92 -18.34 -9.46
CA THR A 12 4.53 -17.91 -8.13
C THR A 12 5.38 -16.75 -7.60
N GLU A 13 6.68 -16.78 -7.86
CA GLU A 13 7.58 -15.73 -7.38
C GLU A 13 7.91 -14.72 -8.45
N CYS A 14 7.31 -14.85 -9.61
CA CYS A 14 7.56 -13.91 -10.70
C CYS A 14 6.66 -12.68 -10.53
N PRO A 15 7.23 -11.48 -10.65
CA PRO A 15 6.40 -10.26 -10.57
C PRO A 15 5.30 -10.20 -11.61
N CYS A 16 5.35 -11.06 -12.63
CA CYS A 16 4.32 -11.07 -13.68
C CYS A 16 2.94 -11.42 -13.16
N VAL A 17 2.84 -12.00 -11.96
CA VAL A 17 1.55 -12.29 -11.34
C VAL A 17 1.03 -11.13 -10.50
N GLY A 18 1.71 -9.97 -10.53
CA GLY A 18 1.16 -8.77 -9.95
C GLY A 18 1.54 -8.48 -8.51
N ALA A 19 2.61 -9.08 -8.00
CA ALA A 19 2.99 -8.95 -6.60
C ALA A 19 3.84 -7.71 -6.30
N THR A 20 3.86 -6.72 -7.20
CA THR A 20 4.75 -5.57 -7.05
C THR A 20 4.08 -4.33 -6.48
N LEU A 21 2.78 -4.38 -6.20
CA LEU A 21 2.05 -3.21 -5.73
C LEU A 21 2.19 -2.96 -4.23
N ASP A 22 2.83 -3.85 -3.49
CA ASP A 22 2.97 -3.70 -2.05
C ASP A 22 3.71 -2.41 -1.66
N LYS A 23 4.60 -1.91 -2.51
CA LYS A 23 5.32 -0.66 -2.23
C LYS A 23 4.41 0.56 -2.32
N LEU A 24 3.26 0.43 -2.94
CA LEU A 24 2.30 1.52 -3.06
C LEU A 24 1.37 1.60 -1.85
N VAL A 25 1.55 0.72 -0.87
CA VAL A 25 0.76 0.79 0.36
C VAL A 25 1.06 2.10 1.11
N GLN A 26 2.29 2.63 1.01
CA GLN A 26 2.63 3.86 1.70
C GLN A 26 1.74 5.05 1.29
N PRO A 27 1.59 5.36 -0.02
CA PRO A 27 0.69 6.45 -0.37
C PRO A 27 -0.76 6.13 -0.04
N ALA A 28 -1.15 4.86 -0.10
CA ALA A 28 -2.50 4.46 0.28
C ALA A 28 -2.77 4.74 1.76
N LEU A 29 -1.82 4.40 2.63
CA LEU A 29 -1.94 4.69 4.07
C LEU A 29 -2.05 6.19 4.32
N LEU A 30 -1.20 6.97 3.68
CA LEU A 30 -1.22 8.42 3.88
C LEU A 30 -2.52 9.02 3.37
N ALA A 31 -3.03 8.53 2.25
CA ALA A 31 -4.29 9.02 1.70
C ALA A 31 -5.45 8.74 2.65
N VAL A 32 -5.50 7.54 3.21
CA VAL A 32 -6.55 7.19 4.18
C VAL A 32 -6.42 8.04 5.44
N LEU A 33 -5.20 8.21 5.96
CA LEU A 33 -4.97 9.02 7.16
C LEU A 33 -5.27 10.50 6.94
N SER A 34 -5.23 10.97 5.70
CA SER A 34 -5.57 12.37 5.42
C SER A 34 -7.02 12.69 5.74
N GLN A 35 -7.87 11.67 5.87
CA GLN A 35 -9.28 11.82 6.20
C GLN A 35 -9.51 11.97 7.71
N GLY A 36 -8.54 11.61 8.53
CA GLY A 36 -8.62 11.71 9.97
C GLY A 36 -7.83 10.62 10.66
N PRO A 37 -7.59 10.76 11.97
CA PRO A 37 -6.81 9.77 12.73
C PRO A 37 -7.49 8.41 12.75
N LEU A 38 -6.70 7.34 12.71
CA LEU A 38 -7.21 5.97 12.74
C LEU A 38 -6.25 5.07 13.52
N HIS A 39 -6.82 4.03 14.11
CA HIS A 39 -6.04 2.93 14.66
C HIS A 39 -5.48 2.08 13.52
N GLY A 40 -4.36 1.40 13.77
CA GLY A 40 -3.69 0.64 12.72
C GLY A 40 -4.55 -0.44 12.08
N TYR A 41 -5.35 -1.14 12.90
CA TYR A 41 -6.23 -2.18 12.39
C TYR A 41 -7.27 -1.60 11.41
N LYS A 42 -7.89 -0.49 11.78
CA LYS A 42 -8.87 0.16 10.93
C LYS A 42 -8.24 0.70 9.66
N LEU A 43 -7.02 1.22 9.80
CA LEU A 43 -6.27 1.72 8.66
C LEU A 43 -6.01 0.61 7.65
N ALA A 44 -5.59 -0.57 8.12
CA ALA A 44 -5.38 -1.71 7.24
C ALA A 44 -6.66 -2.09 6.50
N GLN A 45 -7.81 -2.09 7.21
CA GLN A 45 -9.08 -2.38 6.58
C GLN A 45 -9.40 -1.38 5.47
N GLN A 46 -9.22 -0.09 5.73
CA GLN A 46 -9.57 0.93 4.75
C GLN A 46 -8.65 0.92 3.55
N VAL A 47 -7.37 0.62 3.75
CA VAL A 47 -6.47 0.44 2.61
C VAL A 47 -6.93 -0.73 1.74
N GLY A 48 -7.37 -1.81 2.37
CA GLY A 48 -7.88 -2.96 1.62
C GLY A 48 -9.16 -2.66 0.86
N ASN A 49 -9.89 -1.61 1.24
CA ASN A 49 -11.12 -1.23 0.57
C ASN A 49 -10.93 -0.29 -0.62
N ILE A 50 -9.71 0.15 -0.89
CA ILE A 50 -9.45 0.98 -2.06
C ILE A 50 -9.75 0.14 -3.30
N PRO A 51 -10.67 0.60 -4.19
CA PRO A 51 -11.09 -0.22 -5.32
C PRO A 51 -9.91 -0.60 -6.22
N HIS A 52 -9.87 -1.88 -6.59
CA HIS A 52 -8.89 -2.42 -7.57
C HIS A 52 -7.44 -2.22 -7.18
N PHE A 53 -7.17 -1.98 -5.91
CA PHE A 53 -5.80 -1.73 -5.46
C PHE A 53 -5.13 -3.03 -4.99
N LEU A 54 -5.76 -3.73 -4.05
CA LEU A 54 -5.25 -4.99 -3.53
C LEU A 54 -6.36 -6.03 -3.62
N ASP A 55 -5.99 -7.28 -3.86
CA ASP A 55 -6.96 -8.37 -3.88
C ASP A 55 -7.47 -8.67 -2.48
N GLU A 56 -6.61 -8.47 -1.49
CA GLU A 56 -6.95 -8.71 -0.10
C GLU A 56 -6.47 -7.53 0.73
N ALA A 57 -7.04 -7.36 1.93
CA ALA A 57 -6.56 -6.37 2.85
C ALA A 57 -5.09 -6.65 3.19
N PRO A 58 -4.27 -5.61 3.36
CA PRO A 58 -2.87 -5.83 3.69
C PRO A 58 -2.72 -6.48 5.07
N ASP A 59 -1.62 -7.19 5.25
CA ASP A 59 -1.28 -7.78 6.54
C ASP A 59 -1.14 -6.70 7.60
N VAL A 60 -1.86 -6.86 8.70
CA VAL A 60 -1.87 -5.86 9.78
C VAL A 60 -0.46 -5.64 10.34
N SER A 61 0.31 -6.72 10.50
CA SER A 61 1.69 -6.59 10.99
C SER A 61 2.55 -5.76 10.04
N GLY A 62 2.38 -5.96 8.75
CA GLY A 62 3.09 -5.17 7.74
C GLY A 62 2.71 -3.70 7.78
N VAL A 63 1.42 -3.43 8.01
CA VAL A 63 0.95 -2.05 8.14
C VAL A 63 1.60 -1.38 9.36
N TYR A 64 1.66 -2.08 10.50
CA TYR A 64 2.30 -1.52 11.69
C TYR A 64 3.79 -1.27 11.48
N ARG A 65 4.48 -2.16 10.77
CA ARG A 65 5.89 -1.94 10.46
C ARG A 65 6.08 -0.70 9.59
N LEU A 66 5.22 -0.52 8.61
CA LEU A 66 5.29 0.66 7.75
C LEU A 66 4.96 1.92 8.54
N LEU A 67 3.94 1.88 9.39
CA LEU A 67 3.59 3.03 10.23
C LEU A 67 4.76 3.42 11.14
N LYS A 68 5.48 2.45 11.68
CA LYS A 68 6.64 2.72 12.49
C LYS A 68 7.73 3.43 11.69
N THR A 69 7.94 3.02 10.46
CA THR A 69 8.88 3.69 9.56
C THR A 69 8.45 5.12 9.28
N LEU A 70 7.16 5.32 8.99
CA LEU A 70 6.63 6.65 8.72
C LEU A 70 6.71 7.56 9.95
N GLU A 71 6.50 6.99 11.13
CA GLU A 71 6.65 7.74 12.37
C GLU A 71 8.08 8.21 12.55
N LYS A 72 9.05 7.34 12.29
CA LYS A 72 10.47 7.72 12.38
C LYS A 72 10.82 8.83 11.41
N ARG A 73 10.16 8.86 10.26
CA ARG A 73 10.41 9.89 9.25
C ARG A 73 9.60 11.16 9.47
N GLY A 74 8.82 11.19 10.54
CA GLY A 74 8.03 12.38 10.89
C GLY A 74 6.78 12.56 10.06
N MET A 75 6.36 11.54 9.33
CA MET A 75 5.19 11.64 8.46
C MET A 75 3.88 11.32 9.16
N VAL A 76 3.96 10.57 10.26
CA VAL A 76 2.80 10.31 11.12
C VAL A 76 3.25 10.45 12.57
N THR A 77 2.29 10.72 13.45
CA THR A 77 2.47 10.62 14.88
C THR A 77 1.58 9.51 15.42
N ALA A 78 1.92 9.00 16.58
CA ALA A 78 1.16 7.92 17.20
C ALA A 78 0.97 8.23 18.67
N ASP A 79 -0.29 8.25 19.12
CA ASP A 79 -0.63 8.48 20.50
C ASP A 79 -1.45 7.31 21.01
N TRP A 80 -1.42 7.10 22.31
CA TRP A 80 -2.24 6.07 22.92
C TRP A 80 -3.67 6.58 23.06
N ASP A 81 -4.60 5.77 22.59
CA ASP A 81 -6.04 6.04 22.73
C ASP A 81 -6.56 5.16 23.85
N ILE A 82 -6.94 5.80 24.96
CA ILE A 82 -7.48 5.09 26.11
C ILE A 82 -8.94 5.45 26.37
N THR A 83 -9.55 6.21 25.45
CA THR A 83 -10.90 6.76 25.68
C THR A 83 -12.00 5.73 25.52
N GLN A 84 -11.74 4.64 24.83
CA GLN A 84 -12.74 3.63 24.53
C GLN A 84 -12.90 2.59 25.64
N GLY A 85 -12.12 2.68 26.70
CA GLY A 85 -12.07 1.63 27.69
C GLY A 85 -11.34 0.42 27.14
N GLY A 86 -11.14 -0.60 27.95
CA GLY A 86 -10.43 -1.79 27.52
C GLY A 86 -8.95 -1.50 27.29
N ARG A 87 -8.37 -2.22 26.33
CA ARG A 87 -6.95 -2.11 26.05
C ARG A 87 -6.61 -0.81 25.34
N PRO A 88 -5.58 -0.08 25.77
CA PRO A 88 -5.11 1.09 25.04
C PRO A 88 -4.65 0.67 23.63
N ARG A 89 -4.92 1.52 22.63
CA ARG A 89 -4.53 1.30 21.24
C ARG A 89 -3.82 2.53 20.71
N ARG A 90 -2.91 2.30 19.76
CA ARG A 90 -2.20 3.41 19.12
C ARG A 90 -3.10 4.07 18.10
N LEU A 91 -3.23 5.38 18.18
CA LEU A 91 -3.98 6.18 17.21
C LEU A 91 -2.98 6.95 16.37
N PHE A 92 -3.06 6.79 15.06
CA PHE A 92 -2.10 7.39 14.12
C PHE A 92 -2.71 8.61 13.44
N THR A 93 -1.91 9.65 13.31
CA THR A 93 -2.33 10.92 12.70
C THR A 93 -1.28 11.35 11.70
N ILE A 94 -1.73 11.79 10.50
CA ILE A 94 -0.80 12.31 9.50
C ILE A 94 -0.30 13.68 9.94
N THR A 95 0.97 13.97 9.67
CA THR A 95 1.58 15.26 9.96
C THR A 95 1.63 16.13 8.71
N ASP A 96 2.06 17.38 8.86
CA ASP A 96 2.27 18.24 7.70
C ASP A 96 3.31 17.65 6.75
N VAL A 97 4.38 17.06 7.31
CA VAL A 97 5.38 16.38 6.47
C VAL A 97 4.75 15.21 5.71
N GLY A 98 3.87 14.45 6.38
CA GLY A 98 3.15 13.37 5.72
C GLY A 98 2.27 13.87 4.60
N ARG A 99 1.61 15.01 4.78
CA ARG A 99 0.78 15.60 3.72
C ARG A 99 1.61 16.05 2.54
N GLN A 100 2.78 16.62 2.80
CA GLN A 100 3.70 17.00 1.72
C GLN A 100 4.17 15.77 0.96
N CYS A 101 4.46 14.69 1.67
CA CYS A 101 4.84 13.44 1.03
C CYS A 101 3.72 12.93 0.13
N LEU A 102 2.49 13.03 0.61
CA LEU A 102 1.32 12.62 -0.18
C LEU A 102 1.20 13.43 -1.46
N GLU A 103 1.46 14.75 -1.38
CA GLU A 103 1.46 15.59 -2.57
C GLU A 103 2.50 15.15 -3.59
N HIS A 104 3.70 14.80 -3.13
CA HIS A 104 4.73 14.26 -4.00
C HIS A 104 4.28 12.97 -4.66
N TRP A 105 3.56 12.13 -3.90
CA TRP A 105 3.06 10.87 -4.43
C TRP A 105 2.06 11.06 -5.57
N VAL A 106 1.30 12.16 -5.56
CA VAL A 106 0.37 12.42 -6.67
C VAL A 106 1.15 12.50 -7.97
N ASP A 107 2.25 13.25 -7.98
CA ASP A 107 3.07 13.38 -9.19
C ASP A 107 3.73 12.05 -9.57
N THR A 108 4.24 11.34 -8.58
CA THR A 108 4.87 10.05 -8.81
C THR A 108 3.88 9.05 -9.40
N LEU A 109 2.66 9.02 -8.85
CA LEU A 109 1.64 8.10 -9.34
C LEU A 109 1.17 8.48 -10.75
N HIS A 110 1.11 9.78 -11.06
CA HIS A 110 0.83 10.20 -12.44
C HIS A 110 1.89 9.67 -13.40
N ASN A 111 3.16 9.77 -13.00
CA ASN A 111 4.25 9.29 -13.84
C ASN A 111 4.22 7.77 -13.98
N TYR A 112 3.92 7.05 -12.89
CA TYR A 112 3.78 5.59 -12.95
C TYR A 112 2.64 5.20 -13.87
N HIS A 113 1.53 5.92 -13.78
CA HIS A 113 0.35 5.64 -14.60
C HIS A 113 0.69 5.76 -16.09
N LYS A 114 1.39 6.84 -16.47
CA LYS A 114 1.83 7.02 -17.85
C LYS A 114 2.78 5.92 -18.29
N THR A 115 3.74 5.59 -17.44
CA THR A 115 4.73 4.57 -17.75
C THR A 115 4.07 3.22 -17.94
N ILE A 116 3.16 2.87 -17.04
CA ILE A 116 2.44 1.59 -17.12
C ILE A 116 1.59 1.56 -18.38
N GLY A 117 0.91 2.66 -18.71
CA GLY A 117 0.10 2.71 -19.92
C GLY A 117 0.91 2.52 -21.17
N SER A 118 2.09 3.14 -21.24
CA SER A 118 2.98 2.99 -22.39
C SER A 118 3.50 1.55 -22.51
N LEU A 119 3.91 0.99 -21.38
CA LEU A 119 4.41 -0.36 -21.36
C LEU A 119 3.32 -1.38 -21.72
N LEU A 120 2.10 -1.12 -21.25
CA LEU A 120 0.96 -1.98 -21.59
C LEU A 120 0.77 -2.02 -23.11
N LYS A 121 0.81 -0.87 -23.77
CA LYS A 121 0.66 -0.82 -25.23
C LYS A 121 1.77 -1.59 -25.92
N THR A 122 3.00 -1.43 -25.45
CA THR A 122 4.15 -2.11 -26.04
C THR A 122 4.03 -3.62 -25.88
N THR A 123 3.64 -4.08 -24.69
CA THR A 123 3.52 -5.51 -24.44
C THR A 123 2.34 -6.12 -25.19
N GLN A 124 1.24 -5.37 -25.32
CA GLN A 124 0.09 -5.85 -26.11
C GLN A 124 0.47 -6.08 -27.56
N LYS A 125 1.24 -5.15 -28.14
CA LYS A 125 1.70 -5.32 -29.52
C LYS A 125 2.61 -6.54 -29.65
N ALA A 126 3.48 -6.76 -28.68
CA ALA A 126 4.39 -7.89 -28.71
C ALA A 126 3.64 -9.22 -28.64
N VAL A 127 2.59 -9.27 -27.83
CA VAL A 127 1.80 -10.51 -27.69
C VAL A 127 1.03 -10.85 -28.95
N ARG A 128 0.60 -9.82 -29.71
CA ARG A 128 -0.16 -10.05 -30.95
C ARG A 128 0.66 -10.70 -32.04
N HIS A 129 1.96 -10.62 -31.94
CA HIS A 129 2.86 -11.22 -32.90
C HIS A 129 3.39 -12.54 -32.38
#